data_d85290c27a20071abf1683546c0a8e05
#
_entry.id   d85290c27a20071abf1683546c0a8e05
#
_cell.length_a   1.000
_cell.length_b   1.000
_cell.length_c   1.000
_cell.angle_alpha   90.00
_cell.angle_beta   90.00
_cell.angle_gamma   90.00
#
_symmetry.space_group_name_H-M   'P 1'
#
loop_
_entity.id
_entity.type
_entity.pdbx_description
1 polymer ?
#
loop_
_entity_poly.entity_id
_entity_poly.type
_entity_poly.pdbx_seq_one_letter_code
_entity_poly.pdbx_strand_id
1 'polypeptide(L)' 'MKPEKKIPQSTIKEWEAIGVPENWVYVLRKAGFNLISDIKDEKAQGLQQKVGEINKKYKLGYDKPSVDDIQAWIDKANA' A
#
# COMPACT_ATOMS: atom_id res chain seq x y z
N MET A 1 1.22 15.60 -30.11
CA MET A 1 1.08 15.45 -28.68
C MET A 1 1.70 14.15 -28.22
N LYS A 2 2.53 14.22 -27.23
CA LYS A 2 3.14 13.00 -26.75
C LYS A 2 2.36 12.41 -25.58
N PRO A 3 2.30 11.10 -25.50
CA PRO A 3 1.58 10.46 -24.40
C PRO A 3 2.25 10.73 -23.07
N GLU A 4 1.42 10.87 -22.05
CA GLU A 4 1.91 11.00 -20.70
C GLU A 4 2.58 9.72 -20.26
N LYS A 5 3.70 9.87 -19.60
CA LYS A 5 4.31 8.74 -18.93
C LYS A 5 3.52 8.41 -17.69
N LYS A 6 2.93 7.25 -17.66
CA LYS A 6 2.21 6.80 -16.49
C LYS A 6 3.13 5.94 -15.65
N ILE A 7 3.13 6.21 -14.35
CA ILE A 7 3.82 5.35 -13.40
C ILE A 7 3.02 4.05 -13.31
N PRO A 8 3.65 2.89 -13.54
CA PRO A 8 2.92 1.63 -13.38
C PRO A 8 2.40 1.50 -11.96
N GLN A 9 1.12 1.19 -11.85
CA GLN A 9 0.52 1.01 -10.54
C GLN A 9 -0.68 0.07 -10.63
N SER A 10 -0.88 -0.70 -9.57
CA SER A 10 -2.04 -1.56 -9.47
C SER A 10 -3.28 -0.72 -9.25
N THR A 11 -4.41 -1.18 -9.75
CA THR A 11 -5.67 -0.47 -9.57
C THR A 11 -6.16 -0.61 -8.13
N ILE A 12 -7.06 0.29 -7.73
CA ILE A 12 -7.65 0.22 -6.40
C ILE A 12 -8.37 -1.11 -6.22
N LYS A 13 -9.05 -1.60 -7.26
CA LYS A 13 -9.73 -2.89 -7.18
C LYS A 13 -8.77 -4.04 -6.93
N GLU A 14 -7.61 -4.00 -7.56
CA GLU A 14 -6.59 -5.03 -7.33
C GLU A 14 -6.10 -4.99 -5.89
N TRP A 15 -5.86 -3.80 -5.35
CA TRP A 15 -5.45 -3.67 -3.96
C TRP A 15 -6.54 -4.14 -3.00
N GLU A 16 -7.80 -3.82 -3.29
CA GLU A 16 -8.92 -4.26 -2.46
C GLU A 16 -9.05 -5.79 -2.48
N ALA A 17 -8.72 -6.40 -3.61
CA ALA A 17 -8.79 -7.86 -3.72
C ALA A 17 -7.84 -8.57 -2.76
N ILE A 18 -6.76 -7.91 -2.36
CA ILE A 18 -5.84 -8.47 -1.36
C ILE A 18 -6.12 -7.94 0.04
N GLY A 19 -7.19 -7.19 0.20
CA GLY A 19 -7.64 -6.72 1.51
C GLY A 19 -7.19 -5.32 1.91
N VAL A 20 -6.59 -4.57 0.99
CA VAL A 20 -6.14 -3.20 1.29
C VAL A 20 -7.28 -2.23 1.06
N PRO A 21 -7.74 -1.51 2.09
CA PRO A 21 -8.78 -0.51 1.91
C PRO A 21 -8.30 0.64 1.03
N GLU A 22 -9.22 1.30 0.36
CA GLU A 22 -8.91 2.40 -0.55
C GLU A 22 -8.04 3.47 0.11
N ASN A 23 -8.36 3.85 1.34
CA ASN A 23 -7.57 4.83 2.08
C ASN A 23 -6.09 4.45 2.12
N TRP A 24 -5.82 3.20 2.42
CA TRP A 24 -4.46 2.72 2.55
C TRP A 24 -3.79 2.49 1.21
N VAL A 25 -4.57 2.32 0.14
CA VAL A 25 -4.00 2.29 -1.21
C VAL A 25 -3.29 3.61 -1.51
N TYR A 26 -3.94 4.73 -1.20
CA TYR A 26 -3.32 6.03 -1.41
C TYR A 26 -2.10 6.24 -0.53
N VAL A 27 -2.16 5.76 0.71
CA VAL A 27 -1.00 5.84 1.62
C VAL A 27 0.16 5.02 1.07
N LEU A 28 -0.11 3.81 0.60
CA LEU A 28 0.93 2.96 0.01
C LEU A 28 1.57 3.64 -1.20
N ARG A 29 0.76 4.25 -2.06
CA ARG A 29 1.28 4.96 -3.22
C ARG A 29 2.18 6.12 -2.81
N LYS A 30 1.80 6.86 -1.79
CA LYS A 30 2.62 7.96 -1.27
C LYS A 30 3.93 7.46 -0.68
N ALA A 31 3.93 6.25 -0.16
CA ALA A 31 5.14 5.64 0.39
C ALA A 31 6.02 5.01 -0.69
N GLY A 32 5.58 5.02 -1.95
CA GLY A 32 6.34 4.46 -3.05
C GLY A 32 5.92 3.05 -3.47
N PHE A 33 4.88 2.51 -2.87
CA PHE A 33 4.38 1.18 -3.21
C PHE A 33 3.24 1.32 -4.21
N ASN A 34 3.57 1.32 -5.48
CA ASN A 34 2.58 1.52 -6.54
C ASN A 34 1.99 0.23 -7.05
N LEU A 35 2.75 -0.85 -7.01
CA LEU A 35 2.31 -2.16 -7.50
C LEU A 35 2.17 -3.12 -6.33
N ILE A 36 1.22 -4.05 -6.47
CA ILE A 36 1.07 -5.10 -5.47
C ILE A 36 2.40 -5.85 -5.29
N SER A 37 3.14 -6.05 -6.40
CA SER A 37 4.44 -6.70 -6.31
C SER A 37 5.46 -5.92 -5.46
N ASP A 38 5.23 -4.63 -5.26
CA ASP A 38 6.16 -3.82 -4.46
C ASP A 38 6.13 -4.20 -2.98
N ILE A 39 5.04 -4.78 -2.49
CA ILE A 39 4.95 -5.18 -1.09
C ILE A 39 5.28 -6.65 -0.84
N LYS A 40 5.49 -7.42 -1.91
CA LYS A 40 5.72 -8.86 -1.77
C LYS A 40 6.93 -9.18 -0.90
N ASP A 41 7.98 -8.40 -1.01
CA ASP A 41 9.21 -8.65 -0.28
C ASP A 41 9.32 -7.83 1.01
N GLU A 42 8.28 -7.05 1.33
CA GLU A 42 8.28 -6.24 2.54
C GLU A 42 7.94 -7.08 3.76
N LYS A 43 8.52 -6.70 4.89
CA LYS A 43 8.13 -7.29 6.17
C LYS A 43 6.96 -6.51 6.73
N ALA A 44 6.01 -7.22 7.34
CA ALA A 44 4.79 -6.58 7.84
C ALA A 44 5.09 -5.45 8.82
N GLN A 45 6.05 -5.64 9.72
CA GLN A 45 6.41 -4.59 10.68
C GLN A 45 7.01 -3.37 9.99
N GLY A 46 7.88 -3.60 9.01
CA GLY A 46 8.48 -2.51 8.25
C GLY A 46 7.46 -1.75 7.42
N LEU A 47 6.55 -2.47 6.80
CA LEU A 47 5.50 -1.85 6.00
C LEU A 47 4.54 -1.06 6.89
N GLN A 48 4.18 -1.62 8.06
CA GLN A 48 3.35 -0.91 9.01
C GLN A 48 3.99 0.42 9.43
N GLN A 49 5.28 0.40 9.69
CA GLN A 49 6.00 1.61 10.07
C GLN A 49 5.99 2.64 8.95
N LYS A 50 6.25 2.20 7.72
CA LYS A 50 6.29 3.10 6.57
C LYS A 50 4.95 3.77 6.32
N VAL A 51 3.86 3.00 6.33
CA VAL A 51 2.53 3.59 6.12
C VAL A 51 2.11 4.45 7.30
N GLY A 52 2.50 4.08 8.53
CA GLY A 52 2.23 4.89 9.70
C GLY A 52 2.92 6.24 9.63
N GLU A 53 4.15 6.28 9.14
CA GLU A 53 4.88 7.52 8.96
C GLU A 53 4.20 8.45 7.95
N ILE A 54 3.71 7.89 6.84
CA ILE A 54 2.99 8.68 5.84
C ILE A 54 1.69 9.21 6.42
N ASN A 55 0.95 8.37 7.15
CA ASN A 55 -0.29 8.78 7.80
C ASN A 55 -0.04 9.97 8.74
N LYS A 56 1.04 9.91 9.51
CA LYS A 56 1.41 10.97 10.43
C LYS A 56 1.92 12.22 9.70
N LYS A 57 2.77 12.02 8.71
CA LYS A 57 3.38 13.12 7.96
C LYS A 57 2.33 13.98 7.27
N TYR A 58 1.33 13.35 6.67
CA TYR A 58 0.28 14.05 5.95
C TYR A 58 -0.97 14.30 6.81
N LYS A 59 -0.91 13.91 8.08
CA LYS A 59 -2.01 14.13 9.05
C LYS A 59 -3.33 13.58 8.55
N LEU A 60 -3.30 12.36 8.02
CA LEU A 60 -4.47 11.76 7.41
C LEU A 60 -5.48 11.26 8.45
N GLY A 61 -5.01 10.92 9.66
CA GLY A 61 -5.91 10.48 10.72
C GLY A 61 -6.52 9.11 10.54
N TYR A 62 -5.94 8.28 9.69
CA TYR A 62 -6.45 6.93 9.50
C TYR A 62 -6.01 6.02 10.64
N ASP A 63 -6.86 5.07 10.98
CA ASP A 63 -6.51 4.05 11.97
C ASP A 63 -5.47 3.12 11.38
N LYS A 64 -4.31 3.05 12.03
CA LYS A 64 -3.21 2.25 11.53
C LYS A 64 -3.56 0.76 11.57
N PRO A 65 -3.38 0.03 10.46
CA PRO A 65 -3.64 -1.40 10.46
C PRO A 65 -2.64 -2.14 11.35
N SER A 66 -3.07 -3.27 11.87
CA SER A 66 -2.19 -4.10 12.68
C SER A 66 -1.16 -4.79 11.81
N VAL A 67 -0.09 -5.30 12.44
CA VAL A 67 0.90 -6.09 11.73
C VAL A 67 0.24 -7.30 11.09
N ASP A 68 -0.73 -7.92 11.77
CA ASP A 68 -1.44 -9.08 11.22
C ASP A 68 -2.22 -8.73 9.97
N ASP A 69 -2.86 -7.56 9.96
CA ASP A 69 -3.59 -7.11 8.77
C ASP A 69 -2.64 -6.92 7.59
N ILE A 70 -1.51 -6.28 7.86
CA ILE A 70 -0.54 -6.03 6.82
C ILE A 70 0.09 -7.33 6.34
N GLN A 71 0.35 -8.26 7.25
CA GLN A 71 0.87 -9.56 6.87
C GLN A 71 -0.10 -10.28 5.93
N ALA A 72 -1.40 -10.15 6.19
CA ALA A 72 -2.41 -10.73 5.31
C ALA A 72 -2.34 -10.11 3.91
N TRP A 73 -2.11 -8.81 3.81
CA TRP A 73 -1.95 -8.15 2.50
C TRP A 73 -0.75 -8.73 1.75
N ILE A 74 0.36 -8.89 2.46
CA ILE A 74 1.59 -9.41 1.85
C ILE A 74 1.40 -10.87 1.43
N ASP A 75 0.76 -11.66 2.29
CA ASP A 75 0.50 -13.07 1.98
C ASP A 75 -0.36 -13.20 0.73
N LYS A 76 -1.40 -12.40 0.63
CA LYS A 76 -2.27 -12.45 -0.55
C LYS A 76 -1.57 -11.93 -1.80
N ALA A 77 -0.67 -10.97 -1.64
CA ALA A 77 0.13 -10.48 -2.76
C ALA A 77 1.06 -11.56 -3.29
N ASN A 78 1.47 -12.49 -2.45
CA ASN A 78 2.34 -13.61 -2.82
C ASN A 78 1.58 -14.86 -3.23
N ALA A 79 0.28 -14.85 -3.10
CA ALA A 79 -0.52 -16.02 -3.45
C ALA A 79 -0.61 -16.24 -4.96
#